data_896dccb9854ff289020754094394e3f8
#
_entry.id   896dccb9854ff289020754094394e3f8
#
_cell.length_a   1.000
_cell.length_b   1.000
_cell.length_c   1.000
_cell.angle_alpha   90.00
_cell.angle_beta   90.00
_cell.angle_gamma   90.00
#
_symmetry.space_group_name_H-M   'P 1'
#
loop_
_entity.id
_entity.type
_entity.pdbx_description
1 polymer ?
#
loop_
_entity_poly.entity_id
_entity_poly.type
_entity_poly.pdbx_seq_one_letter_code
_entity_poly.pdbx_strand_id
1 'polypeptide(L)'
;MRERGVPTRSQVRPAERVPPLDSARSAKPATGKLAKPFSLSTPKPQPTNGDTVFDAGAFLAKAGFGRRIVNLGKKETAFAQGDPANAIFYVQKGRLRVTVTSANGKEATITLVGLGEFLGENCMISAHPLQLSTATAMTECSLLRIGKAEMARVLHQEQDLSEMFMSFLLARNARIQADLVDQLFNSSEKRLARILLLLAQFGKESKPETVIPKISQELLAEMIGTTRSRVSFFMNRFRKLGFIEYNGEIRVHNTLLNIFLQE
;
A
#
# COMPACT_ATOMS: atom_id res chain seq x y z
N MET A 1 -62.43 -35.96 -20.60
CA MET A 1 -62.38 -36.15 -19.14
C MET A 1 -61.16 -36.96 -18.79
N ARG A 2 -60.14 -36.39 -18.34
CA ARG A 2 -58.96 -37.01 -17.66
C ARG A 2 -58.46 -36.04 -16.65
N GLU A 3 -58.70 -36.39 -15.41
CA GLU A 3 -58.21 -35.63 -14.21
C GLU A 3 -56.72 -35.75 -14.12
N ARG A 4 -56.02 -34.61 -13.81
CA ARG A 4 -54.63 -34.59 -13.52
C ARG A 4 -54.47 -34.50 -12.00
N GLY A 5 -53.79 -35.50 -11.43
CA GLY A 5 -53.51 -35.64 -10.03
C GLY A 5 -52.52 -34.58 -9.53
N VAL A 6 -52.77 -34.11 -8.33
CA VAL A 6 -51.98 -33.21 -7.53
C VAL A 6 -50.79 -33.98 -6.92
N PRO A 7 -49.55 -33.51 -6.96
CA PRO A 7 -48.42 -34.17 -6.28
C PRO A 7 -48.47 -33.91 -4.78
N THR A 8 -48.30 -34.97 -4.03
CA THR A 8 -48.26 -35.08 -2.57
C THR A 8 -47.05 -34.37 -1.94
N ARG A 9 -47.32 -33.78 -0.81
CA ARG A 9 -46.47 -33.12 0.17
C ARG A 9 -45.21 -33.94 0.54
N SER A 10 -44.03 -33.43 0.26
CA SER A 10 -42.74 -33.94 0.70
C SER A 10 -42.57 -33.69 2.22
N GLN A 11 -42.23 -34.76 2.92
CA GLN A 11 -42.01 -34.78 4.37
C GLN A 11 -40.77 -33.96 4.77
N VAL A 12 -40.97 -33.00 5.64
CA VAL A 12 -39.91 -32.23 6.33
C VAL A 12 -39.37 -33.10 7.46
N ARG A 13 -38.09 -33.42 7.44
CA ARG A 13 -37.38 -34.06 8.58
C ARG A 13 -37.28 -33.08 9.76
N PRO A 14 -37.49 -33.53 11.01
CA PRO A 14 -37.36 -32.66 12.18
C PRO A 14 -35.90 -32.30 12.43
N ALA A 15 -35.68 -31.04 12.78
CA ALA A 15 -34.37 -30.48 13.16
C ALA A 15 -33.80 -31.16 14.41
N GLU A 16 -32.56 -31.63 14.36
CA GLU A 16 -31.78 -32.11 15.46
C GLU A 16 -31.61 -30.99 16.50
N ARG A 17 -31.97 -31.28 17.75
CA ARG A 17 -31.77 -30.38 18.90
C ARG A 17 -30.29 -30.35 19.25
N VAL A 18 -29.70 -29.16 19.20
CA VAL A 18 -28.36 -28.85 19.76
C VAL A 18 -28.49 -28.91 21.31
N PRO A 19 -27.62 -29.66 22.02
CA PRO A 19 -27.62 -29.66 23.47
C PRO A 19 -27.15 -28.32 24.06
N PRO A 20 -27.62 -27.93 25.27
CA PRO A 20 -27.20 -26.67 25.89
C PRO A 20 -25.74 -26.75 26.37
N LEU A 21 -25.00 -25.66 26.09
CA LEU A 21 -23.65 -25.43 26.59
C LEU A 21 -23.70 -25.21 28.12
N ASP A 22 -23.30 -26.24 28.86
CA ASP A 22 -23.19 -26.18 30.31
C ASP A 22 -21.85 -25.59 30.72
N SER A 23 -21.93 -24.59 31.58
CA SER A 23 -20.94 -24.08 32.56
C SER A 23 -19.48 -24.02 32.09
N ALA A 24 -19.07 -22.89 31.52
CA ALA A 24 -17.67 -22.52 31.42
C ALA A 24 -17.09 -22.22 32.80
N ARG A 25 -16.26 -23.13 33.30
CA ARG A 25 -15.36 -22.92 34.44
C ARG A 25 -14.48 -21.69 34.18
N SER A 26 -14.48 -20.78 35.14
CA SER A 26 -13.56 -19.65 35.29
C SER A 26 -12.10 -20.10 35.07
N ALA A 27 -11.56 -19.88 33.88
CA ALA A 27 -10.13 -19.96 33.61
C ALA A 27 -9.51 -18.59 33.89
N LYS A 28 -8.55 -18.55 34.83
CA LYS A 28 -7.70 -17.39 35.09
C LYS A 28 -7.03 -16.96 33.75
N PRO A 29 -6.87 -15.64 33.47
CA PRO A 29 -6.16 -15.21 32.31
C PRO A 29 -4.70 -15.69 32.39
N ALA A 30 -4.27 -16.51 31.43
CA ALA A 30 -2.88 -16.83 31.23
C ALA A 30 -2.13 -15.54 30.91
N THR A 31 -1.12 -15.21 31.71
CA THR A 31 -0.15 -14.18 31.44
C THR A 31 0.62 -14.57 30.20
N GLY A 32 0.05 -14.30 29.03
CA GLY A 32 0.72 -14.46 27.73
C GLY A 32 1.86 -13.47 27.67
N LYS A 33 3.08 -13.98 27.49
CA LYS A 33 4.25 -13.17 27.13
C LYS A 33 3.86 -12.31 25.95
N LEU A 34 3.95 -10.97 26.10
CA LEU A 34 3.75 -10.01 25.00
C LEU A 34 4.54 -10.50 23.78
N ALA A 35 3.84 -10.70 22.68
CA ALA A 35 4.47 -10.92 21.39
C ALA A 35 5.43 -9.77 21.13
N LYS A 36 6.67 -10.09 20.75
CA LYS A 36 7.68 -9.10 20.38
C LYS A 36 7.07 -8.13 19.35
N PRO A 37 7.33 -6.81 19.46
CA PRO A 37 6.80 -5.85 18.50
C PRO A 37 7.16 -6.29 17.09
N PHE A 38 6.16 -6.30 16.22
CA PHE A 38 6.28 -6.69 14.82
C PHE A 38 7.39 -5.85 14.18
N SER A 39 8.47 -6.52 13.76
CA SER A 39 9.61 -5.86 13.12
C SER A 39 9.14 -5.13 11.87
N LEU A 40 9.30 -3.81 11.83
CA LEU A 40 8.98 -2.94 10.70
C LEU A 40 9.88 -3.13 9.46
N SER A 41 10.77 -4.11 9.50
CA SER A 41 11.52 -4.52 8.31
C SER A 41 10.57 -5.25 7.36
N THR A 42 10.04 -4.54 6.36
CA THR A 42 9.56 -5.19 5.14
C THR A 42 10.70 -6.06 4.63
N PRO A 43 10.50 -7.38 4.43
CA PRO A 43 11.53 -8.15 3.77
C PRO A 43 11.73 -7.54 2.37
N LYS A 44 12.89 -6.91 2.14
CA LYS A 44 13.42 -6.83 0.78
C LYS A 44 13.45 -8.27 0.29
N PRO A 45 13.02 -8.59 -0.94
CA PRO A 45 13.34 -9.86 -1.53
C PRO A 45 14.87 -9.98 -1.47
N GLN A 46 15.38 -10.86 -0.59
CA GLN A 46 16.79 -11.15 -0.55
C GLN A 46 17.09 -11.95 -1.81
N PRO A 47 18.11 -11.59 -2.62
CA PRO A 47 18.55 -12.43 -3.71
C PRO A 47 19.03 -13.76 -3.09
N THR A 48 18.35 -14.84 -3.43
CA THR A 48 18.85 -16.18 -3.21
C THR A 48 20.14 -16.35 -4.03
N ASN A 49 21.18 -16.86 -3.41
CA ASN A 49 22.50 -17.03 -4.02
C ASN A 49 22.38 -17.72 -5.39
N GLY A 50 22.75 -16.98 -6.45
CA GLY A 50 22.96 -17.54 -7.77
C GLY A 50 22.10 -17.00 -8.91
N ASP A 51 20.98 -16.33 -8.63
CA ASP A 51 20.11 -15.83 -9.68
C ASP A 51 20.40 -14.36 -10.00
N THR A 52 20.65 -14.07 -11.26
CA THR A 52 20.64 -12.69 -11.79
C THR A 52 19.30 -12.07 -11.42
N VAL A 53 19.32 -11.03 -10.57
CA VAL A 53 18.09 -10.29 -10.19
C VAL A 53 17.38 -9.87 -11.47
N PHE A 54 16.17 -10.39 -11.70
CA PHE A 54 15.38 -10.06 -12.87
C PHE A 54 15.12 -8.54 -12.92
N ASP A 55 15.71 -7.87 -13.90
CA ASP A 55 15.50 -6.43 -14.11
C ASP A 55 14.23 -6.22 -14.94
N ALA A 56 13.12 -6.03 -14.21
CA ALA A 56 11.83 -5.72 -14.80
C ALA A 56 11.88 -4.48 -15.70
N GLY A 57 12.66 -3.47 -15.34
CA GLY A 57 12.80 -2.24 -16.12
C GLY A 57 13.46 -2.50 -17.46
N ALA A 58 14.60 -3.21 -17.46
CA ALA A 58 15.30 -3.59 -18.68
C ALA A 58 14.48 -4.56 -19.54
N PHE A 59 13.80 -5.54 -18.91
CA PHE A 59 12.92 -6.47 -19.60
C PHE A 59 11.74 -5.75 -20.25
N LEU A 60 11.03 -4.97 -19.45
CA LEU A 60 9.90 -4.18 -19.93
C LEU A 60 10.29 -3.12 -20.98
N ALA A 61 11.51 -2.64 -21.01
CA ALA A 61 12.01 -1.74 -22.04
C ALA A 61 12.32 -2.46 -23.37
N LYS A 62 12.74 -3.73 -23.33
CA LYS A 62 13.18 -4.51 -24.53
C LYS A 62 12.04 -5.14 -25.31
N ALA A 63 10.96 -5.60 -24.67
CA ALA A 63 9.87 -6.31 -25.36
C ALA A 63 8.99 -5.33 -26.13
N GLY A 64 8.98 -5.40 -27.45
CA GLY A 64 8.28 -4.51 -28.38
C GLY A 64 6.75 -4.53 -28.26
N PHE A 65 6.08 -3.65 -28.99
CA PHE A 65 4.63 -3.44 -29.18
C PHE A 65 3.77 -3.12 -27.94
N GLY A 66 2.98 -2.05 -28.06
CA GLY A 66 1.97 -1.65 -27.06
C GLY A 66 2.50 -0.90 -25.83
N ARG A 67 3.76 -0.51 -25.82
CA ARG A 67 4.41 0.25 -24.74
C ARG A 67 4.70 1.68 -25.15
N ARG A 68 4.47 2.59 -24.22
CA ARG A 68 4.74 4.00 -24.43
C ARG A 68 5.39 4.61 -23.19
N ILE A 69 6.48 5.34 -23.37
CA ILE A 69 7.03 6.18 -22.32
C ILE A 69 6.14 7.41 -22.16
N VAL A 70 5.71 7.67 -20.94
CA VAL A 70 4.95 8.86 -20.54
C VAL A 70 5.84 9.66 -19.61
N ASN A 71 6.21 10.86 -20.04
CA ASN A 71 6.95 11.80 -19.21
C ASN A 71 5.96 12.77 -18.58
N LEU A 72 6.08 12.98 -17.28
CA LEU A 72 5.22 13.85 -16.50
C LEU A 72 6.08 14.90 -15.80
N GLY A 73 5.70 16.15 -15.95
CA GLY A 73 6.19 17.24 -15.13
C GLY A 73 5.62 17.17 -13.70
N LYS A 74 6.24 17.90 -12.79
CA LYS A 74 5.75 18.01 -11.41
C LYS A 74 4.30 18.54 -11.39
N LYS A 75 3.43 17.87 -10.63
CA LYS A 75 1.97 18.08 -10.49
C LYS A 75 1.13 17.58 -11.66
N GLU A 76 1.70 17.05 -12.71
CA GLU A 76 0.93 16.39 -13.77
C GLU A 76 0.39 15.04 -13.29
N THR A 77 -0.75 14.64 -13.87
CA THR A 77 -1.50 13.45 -13.46
C THR A 77 -1.32 12.35 -14.51
N ALA A 78 -0.94 11.15 -14.06
CA ALA A 78 -0.85 9.97 -14.91
C ALA A 78 -2.24 9.43 -15.31
N PHE A 79 -3.16 9.43 -14.35
CA PHE A 79 -4.57 9.10 -14.49
C PHE A 79 -5.36 9.66 -13.30
N ALA A 80 -6.64 9.91 -13.48
CA ALA A 80 -7.55 10.38 -12.43
C ALA A 80 -8.52 9.28 -11.97
N GLN A 81 -8.99 9.39 -10.74
CA GLN A 81 -10.05 8.53 -10.20
C GLN A 81 -11.31 8.64 -11.06
N GLY A 82 -11.86 7.49 -11.46
CA GLY A 82 -13.02 7.40 -12.35
C GLY A 82 -12.68 7.31 -13.84
N ASP A 83 -11.43 7.56 -14.24
CA ASP A 83 -11.00 7.35 -15.64
C ASP A 83 -11.05 5.85 -16.01
N PRO A 84 -11.23 5.50 -17.28
CA PRO A 84 -11.08 4.13 -17.75
C PRO A 84 -9.69 3.59 -17.46
N ALA A 85 -9.61 2.46 -16.74
CA ALA A 85 -8.35 1.80 -16.42
C ALA A 85 -8.00 0.79 -17.52
N ASN A 86 -7.11 1.16 -18.43
CA ASN A 86 -6.73 0.37 -19.59
C ASN A 86 -5.24 0.05 -19.71
N ALA A 87 -4.45 0.43 -18.72
CA ALA A 87 -3.01 0.24 -18.70
C ALA A 87 -2.45 0.14 -17.29
N ILE A 88 -1.30 -0.52 -17.19
CA ILE A 88 -0.40 -0.50 -16.03
C ILE A 88 0.75 0.45 -16.34
N PHE A 89 1.25 1.12 -15.33
CA PHE A 89 2.41 1.99 -15.42
C PHE A 89 3.53 1.47 -14.52
N TYR A 90 4.73 1.37 -15.06
CA TYR A 90 5.94 1.06 -14.31
C TYR A 90 6.78 2.33 -14.16
N VAL A 91 7.17 2.66 -12.93
CA VAL A 91 7.92 3.90 -12.64
C VAL A 91 9.40 3.69 -12.94
N GLN A 92 9.91 4.33 -14.00
CA GLN A 92 11.33 4.32 -14.37
C GLN A 92 12.11 5.46 -13.71
N LYS A 93 11.45 6.56 -13.39
CA LYS A 93 12.06 7.73 -12.73
C LYS A 93 10.98 8.52 -11.99
N GLY A 94 11.37 9.12 -10.86
CA GLY A 94 10.55 10.06 -10.12
C GLY A 94 9.70 9.41 -9.04
N ARG A 95 8.73 10.19 -8.53
CA ARG A 95 7.78 9.77 -7.48
C ARG A 95 6.41 10.32 -7.78
N LEU A 96 5.38 9.49 -7.52
CA LEU A 96 3.98 9.85 -7.65
C LEU A 96 3.29 9.73 -6.29
N ARG A 97 2.30 10.58 -6.09
CA ARG A 97 1.34 10.52 -4.99
C ARG A 97 0.05 9.88 -5.51
N VAL A 98 -0.44 8.88 -4.81
CA VAL A 98 -1.72 8.22 -5.13
C VAL A 98 -2.74 8.69 -4.10
N THR A 99 -3.81 9.30 -4.57
CA THR A 99 -4.88 9.87 -3.73
C THR A 99 -6.23 9.30 -4.10
N VAL A 100 -7.15 9.31 -3.13
CA VAL A 100 -8.59 9.07 -3.35
C VAL A 100 -9.37 10.29 -2.91
N THR A 101 -10.42 10.58 -3.65
CA THR A 101 -11.38 11.63 -3.30
C THR A 101 -12.69 10.98 -2.87
N SER A 102 -13.16 11.32 -1.68
CA SER A 102 -14.45 10.84 -1.17
C SER A 102 -15.61 11.56 -1.87
N ALA A 103 -16.85 11.03 -1.74
CA ALA A 103 -18.05 11.66 -2.26
C ALA A 103 -18.27 13.10 -1.75
N ASN A 104 -17.72 13.44 -0.58
CA ASN A 104 -17.78 14.77 0.01
C ASN A 104 -16.62 15.69 -0.43
N GLY A 105 -15.84 15.29 -1.44
CA GLY A 105 -14.72 16.08 -1.96
C GLY A 105 -13.47 16.09 -1.07
N LYS A 106 -13.40 15.30 0.00
CA LYS A 106 -12.18 15.16 0.81
C LYS A 106 -11.19 14.28 0.12
N GLU A 107 -9.95 14.76 -0.02
CA GLU A 107 -8.83 14.01 -0.57
C GLU A 107 -8.00 13.36 0.55
N ALA A 108 -7.59 12.11 0.32
CA ALA A 108 -6.66 11.39 1.18
C ALA A 108 -5.55 10.77 0.35
N THR A 109 -4.30 10.86 0.83
CA THR A 109 -3.17 10.17 0.22
C THR A 109 -3.11 8.74 0.73
N ILE A 110 -3.23 7.77 -0.21
CA ILE A 110 -3.17 6.35 0.11
C ILE A 110 -1.71 5.88 0.19
N THR A 111 -0.89 6.28 -0.80
CA THR A 111 0.50 5.82 -0.89
C THR A 111 1.33 6.74 -1.77
N LEU A 112 2.64 6.62 -1.63
CA LEU A 112 3.63 7.17 -2.54
C LEU A 112 4.26 6.04 -3.31
N VAL A 113 4.37 6.20 -4.63
CA VAL A 113 4.92 5.22 -5.56
C VAL A 113 6.21 5.78 -6.15
N GLY A 114 7.26 4.98 -6.17
CA GLY A 114 8.60 5.37 -6.63
C GLY A 114 9.17 4.45 -7.68
N LEU A 115 10.47 4.63 -7.94
CA LEU A 115 11.24 3.83 -8.90
C LEU A 115 11.05 2.33 -8.68
N GLY A 116 10.78 1.58 -9.74
CA GLY A 116 10.64 0.12 -9.72
C GLY A 116 9.25 -0.38 -9.28
N GLU A 117 8.31 0.51 -9.00
CA GLU A 117 6.98 0.14 -8.58
C GLU A 117 5.96 0.27 -9.73
N PHE A 118 4.86 -0.48 -9.61
CA PHE A 118 3.74 -0.43 -10.55
C PHE A 118 2.56 0.37 -10.00
N LEU A 119 1.76 0.93 -10.90
CA LEU A 119 0.47 1.57 -10.58
C LEU A 119 -0.53 1.34 -11.71
N GLY A 120 -1.83 1.44 -11.40
CA GLY A 120 -2.92 1.18 -12.35
C GLY A 120 -3.22 -0.31 -12.54
N GLU A 121 -2.73 -1.18 -11.68
CA GLU A 121 -2.91 -2.64 -11.71
C GLU A 121 -4.37 -3.08 -11.62
N ASN A 122 -5.25 -2.22 -11.11
CA ASN A 122 -6.70 -2.48 -11.07
C ASN A 122 -7.30 -2.64 -12.48
N CYS A 123 -6.64 -2.23 -13.54
CA CYS A 123 -7.07 -2.49 -14.91
C CYS A 123 -7.20 -4.00 -15.20
N MET A 124 -6.50 -4.87 -14.44
CA MET A 124 -6.53 -6.31 -14.61
C MET A 124 -7.76 -6.99 -13.98
N ILE A 125 -8.53 -6.30 -13.10
CA ILE A 125 -9.60 -6.90 -12.31
C ILE A 125 -10.81 -7.29 -13.15
N SER A 126 -11.25 -6.45 -14.11
CA SER A 126 -12.48 -6.64 -14.85
C SER A 126 -12.37 -6.23 -16.31
N ALA A 127 -13.43 -6.48 -17.11
CA ALA A 127 -13.46 -6.09 -18.52
C ALA A 127 -13.42 -4.57 -18.73
N HIS A 128 -14.14 -3.82 -17.88
CA HIS A 128 -14.26 -2.36 -17.96
C HIS A 128 -13.97 -1.70 -16.61
N PRO A 129 -12.73 -1.80 -16.11
CA PRO A 129 -12.38 -1.22 -14.82
C PRO A 129 -12.23 0.30 -14.93
N LEU A 130 -12.57 0.98 -13.82
CA LEU A 130 -12.26 2.39 -13.64
C LEU A 130 -11.07 2.54 -12.70
N GLN A 131 -10.33 3.64 -12.82
CA GLN A 131 -9.28 3.99 -11.87
C GLN A 131 -9.91 4.27 -10.49
N LEU A 132 -9.43 3.56 -9.48
CA LEU A 132 -9.93 3.70 -8.10
C LEU A 132 -9.29 4.88 -7.36
N SER A 133 -8.27 5.49 -7.95
CA SER A 133 -7.46 6.55 -7.35
C SER A 133 -6.90 7.48 -8.43
N THR A 134 -6.38 8.63 -8.00
CA THR A 134 -5.65 9.58 -8.83
C THR A 134 -4.14 9.45 -8.57
N ALA A 135 -3.32 9.37 -9.62
CA ALA A 135 -1.86 9.32 -9.51
C ALA A 135 -1.24 10.61 -10.06
N THR A 136 -0.64 11.42 -9.19
CA THR A 136 -0.05 12.73 -9.51
C THR A 136 1.44 12.76 -9.26
N ALA A 137 2.21 13.27 -10.21
CA ALA A 137 3.66 13.40 -10.13
C ALA A 137 4.11 14.42 -9.07
N MET A 138 4.93 13.99 -8.12
CA MET A 138 5.55 14.86 -7.11
C MET A 138 6.86 15.48 -7.60
N THR A 139 7.54 14.78 -8.48
CA THR A 139 8.77 15.20 -9.17
C THR A 139 8.59 15.01 -10.67
N GLU A 140 9.57 15.36 -11.49
CA GLU A 140 9.61 14.87 -12.87
C GLU A 140 9.61 13.34 -12.87
N CYS A 141 8.73 12.72 -13.64
CA CYS A 141 8.56 11.28 -13.72
C CYS A 141 8.70 10.79 -15.15
N SER A 142 9.28 9.60 -15.30
CA SER A 142 9.22 8.80 -16.52
C SER A 142 8.54 7.48 -16.20
N LEU A 143 7.43 7.21 -16.89
CA LEU A 143 6.60 6.03 -16.68
C LEU A 143 6.57 5.21 -17.97
N LEU A 144 6.73 3.90 -17.86
CA LEU A 144 6.44 3.00 -18.94
C LEU A 144 4.98 2.56 -18.85
N ARG A 145 4.15 3.03 -19.79
CA ARG A 145 2.74 2.65 -19.92
C ARG A 145 2.64 1.36 -20.72
N ILE A 146 1.98 0.35 -20.16
CA ILE A 146 1.77 -0.98 -20.75
C ILE A 146 0.27 -1.21 -20.83
N GLY A 147 -0.27 -1.41 -22.04
CA GLY A 147 -1.68 -1.69 -22.23
C GLY A 147 -2.11 -2.99 -21.53
N LYS A 148 -3.36 -3.05 -21.05
CA LYS A 148 -3.93 -4.22 -20.36
C LYS A 148 -3.70 -5.53 -21.11
N ALA A 149 -4.04 -5.57 -22.41
CA ALA A 149 -3.90 -6.78 -23.22
C ALA A 149 -2.43 -7.22 -23.36
N GLU A 150 -1.52 -6.25 -23.51
CA GLU A 150 -0.09 -6.53 -23.58
C GLU A 150 0.46 -7.02 -22.25
N MET A 151 0.06 -6.42 -21.14
CA MET A 151 0.47 -6.90 -19.81
C MET A 151 -0.01 -8.34 -19.57
N ALA A 152 -1.27 -8.64 -19.91
CA ALA A 152 -1.82 -9.99 -19.81
C ALA A 152 -1.01 -10.99 -20.66
N ARG A 153 -0.70 -10.63 -21.91
CA ARG A 153 0.10 -11.47 -22.81
C ARG A 153 1.48 -11.76 -22.23
N VAL A 154 2.18 -10.74 -21.77
CA VAL A 154 3.54 -10.88 -21.23
C VAL A 154 3.55 -11.68 -19.92
N LEU A 155 2.59 -11.47 -19.03
CA LEU A 155 2.45 -12.27 -17.81
C LEU A 155 2.20 -13.76 -18.09
N HIS A 156 1.57 -14.12 -19.23
CA HIS A 156 1.39 -15.51 -19.62
C HIS A 156 2.64 -16.13 -20.26
N GLN A 157 3.47 -15.33 -20.91
CA GLN A 157 4.63 -15.82 -21.67
C GLN A 157 5.93 -15.82 -20.86
N GLU A 158 6.06 -14.92 -19.87
CA GLU A 158 7.30 -14.68 -19.14
C GLU A 158 7.08 -14.97 -17.64
N GLN A 159 7.54 -16.14 -17.23
CA GLN A 159 7.33 -16.64 -15.87
C GLN A 159 8.00 -15.72 -14.84
N ASP A 160 9.26 -15.31 -15.06
CA ASP A 160 10.01 -14.45 -14.12
C ASP A 160 9.30 -13.12 -13.86
N LEU A 161 8.73 -12.50 -14.92
CA LEU A 161 7.94 -11.28 -14.77
C LEU A 161 6.65 -11.55 -13.99
N SER A 162 6.00 -12.67 -14.24
CA SER A 162 4.76 -13.05 -13.55
C SER A 162 5.00 -13.26 -12.06
N GLU A 163 6.06 -13.97 -11.69
CA GLU A 163 6.46 -14.21 -10.31
C GLU A 163 6.83 -12.89 -9.60
N MET A 164 7.61 -12.04 -10.27
CA MET A 164 7.98 -10.73 -9.74
C MET A 164 6.74 -9.82 -9.55
N PHE A 165 5.84 -9.79 -10.54
CA PHE A 165 4.61 -8.98 -10.46
C PHE A 165 3.68 -9.49 -9.35
N MET A 166 3.54 -10.81 -9.20
CA MET A 166 2.79 -11.42 -8.11
C MET A 166 3.39 -11.05 -6.75
N SER A 167 4.71 -11.17 -6.61
CA SER A 167 5.44 -10.80 -5.39
C SER A 167 5.24 -9.32 -5.04
N PHE A 168 5.27 -8.44 -6.04
CA PHE A 168 4.96 -7.01 -5.87
C PHE A 168 3.54 -6.80 -5.34
N LEU A 169 2.53 -7.46 -5.93
CA LEU A 169 1.13 -7.33 -5.49
C LEU A 169 0.93 -7.84 -4.06
N LEU A 170 1.55 -8.97 -3.71
CA LEU A 170 1.48 -9.54 -2.36
C LEU A 170 2.16 -8.63 -1.33
N ALA A 171 3.33 -8.08 -1.65
CA ALA A 171 4.02 -7.13 -0.79
C ALA A 171 3.21 -5.84 -0.59
N ARG A 172 2.57 -5.34 -1.66
CA ARG A 172 1.68 -4.18 -1.58
C ARG A 172 0.45 -4.48 -0.73
N ASN A 173 -0.17 -5.65 -0.88
CA ASN A 173 -1.29 -6.07 -0.04
C ASN A 173 -0.91 -6.15 1.44
N ALA A 174 0.24 -6.75 1.77
CA ALA A 174 0.75 -6.80 3.14
C ALA A 174 0.98 -5.39 3.72
N ARG A 175 1.49 -4.43 2.92
CA ARG A 175 1.64 -3.04 3.32
C ARG A 175 0.29 -2.38 3.62
N ILE A 176 -0.70 -2.56 2.74
CA ILE A 176 -2.07 -2.02 2.94
C ILE A 176 -2.69 -2.59 4.21
N GLN A 177 -2.53 -3.89 4.48
CA GLN A 177 -3.01 -4.50 5.72
C GLN A 177 -2.33 -3.91 6.96
N ALA A 178 -1.00 -3.71 6.91
CA ALA A 178 -0.27 -3.08 8.00
C ALA A 178 -0.72 -1.62 8.24
N ASP A 179 -0.99 -0.87 7.17
CA ASP A 179 -1.50 0.51 7.26
C ASP A 179 -2.92 0.54 7.83
N LEU A 180 -3.77 -0.43 7.48
CA LEU A 180 -5.12 -0.57 8.06
C LEU A 180 -5.05 -0.87 9.56
N VAL A 181 -4.21 -1.81 9.99
CA VAL A 181 -3.97 -2.10 11.42
C VAL A 181 -3.48 -0.86 12.14
N ASP A 182 -2.54 -0.10 11.53
CA ASP A 182 -2.04 1.15 12.09
C ASP A 182 -3.15 2.20 12.25
N GLN A 183 -4.04 2.31 11.28
CA GLN A 183 -5.20 3.22 11.35
C GLN A 183 -6.21 2.83 12.44
N LEU A 184 -6.40 1.54 12.67
CA LEU A 184 -7.38 1.04 13.64
C LEU A 184 -6.89 1.15 15.09
N PHE A 185 -5.61 0.89 15.33
CA PHE A 185 -5.08 0.69 16.68
C PHE A 185 -4.08 1.75 17.16
N ASN A 186 -3.45 2.50 16.24
CA ASN A 186 -2.42 3.47 16.63
C ASN A 186 -2.95 4.91 16.66
N SER A 187 -2.41 5.70 17.61
CA SER A 187 -2.68 7.14 17.69
C SER A 187 -2.11 7.88 16.47
N SER A 188 -2.62 9.07 16.17
CA SER A 188 -2.09 9.91 15.08
C SER A 188 -0.61 10.24 15.25
N GLU A 189 -0.11 10.28 16.49
CA GLU A 189 1.30 10.50 16.80
C GLU A 189 2.16 9.30 16.38
N LYS A 190 1.74 8.08 16.76
CA LYS A 190 2.40 6.84 16.36
C LYS A 190 2.38 6.68 14.84
N ARG A 191 1.24 6.98 14.19
CA ARG A 191 1.12 6.96 12.71
C ARG A 191 2.09 7.93 12.04
N LEU A 192 2.23 9.17 12.57
CA LEU A 192 3.20 10.13 12.04
C LEU A 192 4.64 9.61 12.18
N ALA A 193 5.01 9.09 13.36
CA ALA A 193 6.33 8.52 13.56
C ALA A 193 6.64 7.40 12.57
N ARG A 194 5.68 6.50 12.32
CA ARG A 194 5.83 5.43 11.34
C ARG A 194 6.06 5.95 9.91
N ILE A 195 5.25 6.92 9.47
CA ILE A 195 5.41 7.51 8.13
C ILE A 195 6.77 8.18 7.98
N LEU A 196 7.24 8.92 9.00
CA LEU A 196 8.55 9.55 8.97
C LEU A 196 9.68 8.52 8.86
N LEU A 197 9.61 7.41 9.61
CA LEU A 197 10.57 6.31 9.51
C LEU A 197 10.56 5.64 8.14
N LEU A 198 9.38 5.40 7.55
CA LEU A 198 9.25 4.83 6.22
C LEU A 198 9.84 5.75 5.15
N LEU A 199 9.54 7.05 5.20
CA LEU A 199 10.09 8.04 4.28
C LEU A 199 11.61 8.17 4.43
N ALA A 200 12.12 8.04 5.65
CA ALA A 200 13.54 8.05 5.93
C ALA A 200 14.27 6.86 5.27
N GLN A 201 13.68 5.69 5.20
CA GLN A 201 14.27 4.52 4.52
C GLN A 201 14.32 4.67 2.99
N PHE A 202 13.49 5.54 2.39
CA PHE A 202 13.51 5.83 0.96
C PHE A 202 14.61 6.82 0.54
N GLY A 203 15.38 7.33 1.47
CA GLY A 203 16.29 8.48 1.25
C GLY A 203 17.75 8.18 0.95
N LYS A 204 18.30 7.05 0.74
CA LYS A 204 19.65 6.62 0.25
C LYS A 204 20.13 5.35 0.97
N GLU A 205 20.60 4.39 0.21
CA GLU A 205 20.96 3.02 0.62
C GLU A 205 22.18 2.87 1.56
N SER A 206 22.77 3.93 2.12
CA SER A 206 24.06 3.77 2.82
C SER A 206 24.39 4.70 3.99
N LYS A 207 23.43 5.41 4.60
CA LYS A 207 23.72 6.22 5.81
C LYS A 207 22.65 6.08 6.88
N PRO A 208 23.03 5.94 8.19
CA PRO A 208 22.10 5.81 9.32
C PRO A 208 21.29 7.06 9.64
N GLU A 209 21.62 8.22 9.07
CA GLU A 209 20.88 9.46 9.16
C GLU A 209 20.16 9.71 7.86
N THR A 210 18.84 9.48 7.84
CA THR A 210 18.11 9.56 6.58
C THR A 210 17.36 10.87 6.50
N VAL A 211 17.82 11.72 5.56
CA VAL A 211 17.15 12.97 5.19
C VAL A 211 15.89 12.61 4.38
N ILE A 212 14.74 13.01 4.89
CA ILE A 212 13.48 12.84 4.16
C ILE A 212 13.40 13.87 3.03
N PRO A 213 12.93 13.48 1.84
CA PRO A 213 12.62 14.44 0.78
C PRO A 213 11.68 15.53 1.31
N LYS A 214 11.82 16.76 0.82
CA LYS A 214 10.97 17.88 1.21
C LYS A 214 9.50 17.52 1.05
N ILE A 215 8.79 17.35 2.16
CA ILE A 215 7.38 16.99 2.26
C ILE A 215 6.64 18.05 3.09
N SER A 216 5.42 18.41 2.68
CA SER A 216 4.65 19.39 3.42
C SER A 216 3.92 18.74 4.61
N GLN A 217 3.62 19.55 5.65
CA GLN A 217 2.85 19.07 6.80
C GLN A 217 1.38 18.77 6.43
N GLU A 218 0.86 19.40 5.38
CA GLU A 218 -0.45 19.11 4.80
C GLU A 218 -0.46 17.69 4.25
N LEU A 219 0.54 17.31 3.43
CA LEU A 219 0.63 15.98 2.87
C LEU A 219 0.82 14.92 3.96
N LEU A 220 1.62 15.20 4.99
CA LEU A 220 1.74 14.30 6.14
C LEU A 220 0.40 14.13 6.87
N ALA A 221 -0.39 15.21 7.01
CA ALA A 221 -1.71 15.16 7.64
C ALA A 221 -2.70 14.30 6.85
N GLU A 222 -2.71 14.43 5.52
CA GLU A 222 -3.48 13.59 4.61
C GLU A 222 -3.10 12.10 4.73
N MET A 223 -1.79 11.81 4.76
CA MET A 223 -1.27 10.44 4.84
C MET A 223 -1.66 9.73 6.15
N ILE A 224 -1.73 10.46 7.27
CA ILE A 224 -2.05 9.87 8.57
C ILE A 224 -3.50 10.10 9.01
N GLY A 225 -4.33 10.72 8.16
CA GLY A 225 -5.75 10.96 8.45
C GLY A 225 -5.96 11.90 9.64
N THR A 226 -5.27 13.06 9.69
CA THR A 226 -5.37 14.05 10.75
C THR A 226 -5.30 15.48 10.20
N THR A 227 -5.26 16.49 11.07
CA THR A 227 -5.14 17.90 10.67
C THR A 227 -3.67 18.35 10.64
N ARG A 228 -3.34 19.34 9.78
CA ARG A 228 -2.04 19.99 9.75
C ARG A 228 -1.60 20.50 11.13
N SER A 229 -2.52 21.08 11.91
CA SER A 229 -2.20 21.60 13.25
C SER A 229 -1.71 20.50 14.18
N ARG A 230 -2.32 19.30 14.14
CA ARG A 230 -1.86 18.14 14.93
C ARG A 230 -0.51 17.62 14.45
N VAL A 231 -0.27 17.58 13.14
CA VAL A 231 1.05 17.24 12.60
C VAL A 231 2.09 18.22 13.09
N SER A 232 1.83 19.54 12.99
CA SER A 232 2.75 20.59 13.49
C SER A 232 3.04 20.42 14.98
N PHE A 233 2.04 20.10 15.79
CA PHE A 233 2.21 19.80 17.22
C PHE A 233 3.14 18.61 17.46
N PHE A 234 2.90 17.48 16.79
CA PHE A 234 3.74 16.28 16.92
C PHE A 234 5.16 16.49 16.40
N MET A 235 5.34 17.16 15.27
CA MET A 235 6.66 17.48 14.72
C MET A 235 7.47 18.33 15.70
N ASN A 236 6.86 19.32 16.33
CA ASN A 236 7.53 20.13 17.37
C ASN A 236 7.88 19.29 18.61
N ARG A 237 6.99 18.36 19.01
CA ARG A 237 7.27 17.44 20.11
C ARG A 237 8.44 16.51 19.78
N PHE A 238 8.46 15.90 18.58
CA PHE A 238 9.55 15.02 18.14
C PHE A 238 10.88 15.76 18.08
N ARG A 239 10.88 17.04 17.62
CA ARG A 239 12.08 17.88 17.61
C ARG A 239 12.57 18.16 19.04
N LYS A 240 11.68 18.51 19.97
CA LYS A 240 12.05 18.74 21.38
C LYS A 240 12.63 17.50 22.06
N LEU A 241 12.17 16.31 21.68
CA LEU A 241 12.64 15.02 22.19
C LEU A 241 13.91 14.53 21.48
N GLY A 242 14.44 15.26 20.50
CA GLY A 242 15.63 14.87 19.73
C GLY A 242 15.39 13.68 18.79
N PHE A 243 14.14 13.38 18.43
CA PHE A 243 13.81 12.29 17.50
C PHE A 243 13.93 12.73 16.03
N ILE A 244 13.79 14.03 15.77
CA ILE A 244 13.97 14.62 14.45
C ILE A 244 14.67 15.95 14.55
N GLU A 245 15.40 16.31 13.48
CA GLU A 245 15.89 17.66 13.24
C GLU A 245 15.14 18.28 12.05
N TYR A 246 14.89 19.59 12.13
CA TYR A 246 14.16 20.33 11.12
C TYR A 246 14.83 21.67 10.84
N ASN A 247 15.76 21.67 9.88
CA ASN A 247 16.52 22.84 9.41
C ASN A 247 16.36 22.99 7.88
N GLY A 248 15.11 23.10 7.41
CA GLY A 248 14.80 23.12 5.97
C GLY A 248 14.65 21.72 5.35
N GLU A 249 15.34 20.72 5.89
CA GLU A 249 15.16 19.30 5.61
C GLU A 249 14.79 18.59 6.91
N ILE A 250 14.04 17.48 6.80
CA ILE A 250 13.68 16.66 7.97
C ILE A 250 14.71 15.54 8.05
N ARG A 251 15.48 15.51 9.15
CA ARG A 251 16.34 14.38 9.51
C ARG A 251 15.65 13.55 10.58
N VAL A 252 15.59 12.26 10.40
CA VAL A 252 14.95 11.33 11.33
C VAL A 252 16.03 10.49 12.00
N HIS A 253 16.02 10.48 13.32
CA HIS A 253 16.90 9.63 14.12
C HIS A 253 16.22 8.31 14.47
N ASN A 254 17.00 7.23 14.57
CA ASN A 254 16.49 5.89 14.94
C ASN A 254 15.78 5.88 16.31
N THR A 255 16.09 6.86 17.17
CA THR A 255 15.42 7.07 18.46
C THR A 255 13.92 7.36 18.34
N LEU A 256 13.43 7.76 17.16
CA LEU A 256 11.99 7.90 16.87
C LEU A 256 11.22 6.57 17.08
N LEU A 257 11.88 5.42 16.98
CA LEU A 257 11.31 4.12 17.30
C LEU A 257 10.82 4.03 18.76
N ASN A 258 11.39 4.81 19.68
CA ASN A 258 10.99 4.80 21.08
C ASN A 258 9.55 5.28 21.31
N ILE A 259 8.94 5.99 20.35
CA ILE A 259 7.52 6.38 20.43
C ILE A 259 6.58 5.17 20.44
N PHE A 260 7.00 4.05 19.84
CA PHE A 260 6.21 2.81 19.88
C PHE A 260 6.38 2.02 21.17
N LEU A 261 7.41 2.34 21.95
CA LEU A 261 7.72 1.67 23.22
C LEU A 261 7.15 2.41 24.45
N GLN A 262 6.67 3.65 24.24
CA GLN A 262 5.97 4.41 25.29
C GLN A 262 4.48 4.11 25.19
N GLU A 263 3.98 3.20 26.06
CA GLU A 263 2.57 3.02 26.38
C GLU A 263 2.09 4.06 27.38
#